data_785f8e5fb9efad5a50f10c2d7f538c72
#
_entry.id   785f8e5fb9efad5a50f10c2d7f538c72
#
_cell.length_a   1.000
_cell.length_b   1.000
_cell.length_c   1.000
_cell.angle_alpha   90.00
_cell.angle_beta   90.00
_cell.angle_gamma   90.00
#
_symmetry.space_group_name_H-M   'P 1'
#
loop_
_entity.id
_entity.type
_entity.pdbx_description
1 polymer ?
#
loop_
_entity_poly.entity_id
_entity_poly.type
_entity_poly.pdbx_seq_one_letter_code
_entity_poly.pdbx_strand_id
1 'polypeptide(L)' 'MKFTQYFLYTRNRTDRSCIKEEWIKNAIDNPLRTEVQKDGRIRKWIYIKEVDKYLRIILLSDGLTVHNAFFDRGFQE' A
#
# COMPACT_ATOMS: atom_id res chain seq x y z
N MET A 1 -6.30 0.59 11.88
CA MET A 1 -5.25 0.88 10.89
C MET A 1 -4.57 2.18 11.27
N LYS A 2 -3.25 2.19 11.29
CA LYS A 2 -2.46 3.35 11.68
C LYS A 2 -1.70 3.89 10.47
N PHE A 3 -1.36 5.19 10.51
CA PHE A 3 -0.64 5.85 9.41
C PHE A 3 0.55 6.62 9.97
N THR A 4 1.66 6.59 9.24
CA THR A 4 2.81 7.45 9.58
C THR A 4 2.53 8.88 9.16
N GLN A 5 3.25 9.84 9.74
CA GLN A 5 3.16 11.25 9.31
C GLN A 5 3.56 11.39 7.84
N TYR A 6 4.56 10.63 7.40
CA TYR A 6 4.98 10.62 6.00
C TYR A 6 3.82 10.23 5.08
N PHE A 7 3.07 9.15 5.43
CA PHE A 7 1.93 8.72 4.63
C PHE A 7 0.83 9.79 4.61
N LEU A 8 0.52 10.37 5.77
CA LEU A 8 -0.51 11.41 5.86
C LEU A 8 -0.16 12.62 5.00
N TYR A 9 1.13 12.94 4.93
CA TYR A 9 1.62 14.03 4.07
C TYR A 9 1.49 13.66 2.59
N THR A 10 1.94 12.47 2.20
CA THR A 10 2.00 12.08 0.78
C THR A 10 0.62 11.75 0.21
N ARG A 11 -0.35 11.34 1.04
CA ARG A 11 -1.68 10.98 0.55
C ARG A 11 -2.43 12.15 -0.08
N ASN A 12 -2.01 13.38 0.19
CA ASN A 12 -2.60 14.58 -0.40
C ASN A 12 -2.03 14.92 -1.78
N ARG A 13 -1.03 14.18 -2.25
CA ARG A 13 -0.47 14.38 -3.58
C ARG A 13 -1.48 13.92 -4.63
N THR A 14 -1.50 14.63 -5.77
CA THR A 14 -2.47 14.37 -6.84
C THR A 14 -2.47 12.91 -7.30
N ASP A 15 -1.29 12.32 -7.44
CA ASP A 15 -1.13 10.94 -7.91
C ASP A 15 -1.54 9.88 -6.89
N ARG A 16 -1.81 10.27 -5.63
CA ARG A 16 -2.14 9.35 -4.54
C ARG A 16 -3.47 9.63 -3.85
N SER A 17 -4.07 10.80 -4.12
CA SER A 17 -5.32 11.20 -3.48
C SER A 17 -6.50 10.32 -3.89
N CYS A 18 -6.38 9.59 -5.00
CA CYS A 18 -7.42 8.69 -5.49
C CYS A 18 -7.38 7.29 -4.85
N ILE A 19 -6.39 7.02 -3.99
CA ILE A 19 -6.27 5.71 -3.34
C ILE A 19 -7.21 5.67 -2.13
N LYS A 20 -8.19 4.76 -2.19
CA LYS A 20 -9.19 4.64 -1.13
C LYS A 20 -8.65 3.83 0.05
N GLU A 21 -9.06 4.20 1.26
CA GLU A 21 -8.65 3.47 2.46
C GLU A 21 -9.13 2.02 2.45
N GLU A 22 -10.31 1.74 1.88
CA GLU A 22 -10.80 0.36 1.77
C GLU A 22 -9.87 -0.51 0.94
N TRP A 23 -9.23 0.05 -0.10
CA TRP A 23 -8.25 -0.67 -0.90
C TRP A 23 -7.00 -1.02 -0.07
N ILE A 24 -6.55 -0.07 0.75
CA ILE A 24 -5.40 -0.29 1.62
C ILE A 24 -5.71 -1.38 2.63
N LYS A 25 -6.89 -1.34 3.23
CA LYS A 25 -7.32 -2.36 4.19
C LYS A 25 -7.36 -3.75 3.54
N ASN A 26 -7.91 -3.83 2.32
CA ASN A 26 -7.95 -5.10 1.60
C ASN A 26 -6.54 -5.62 1.27
N ALA A 27 -5.61 -4.72 0.97
CA ALA A 27 -4.22 -5.12 0.72
C ALA A 27 -3.56 -5.68 1.98
N ILE A 28 -3.90 -5.15 3.14
CA ILE A 28 -3.38 -5.66 4.42
C ILE A 28 -3.96 -7.05 4.71
N ASP A 29 -5.27 -7.21 4.53
CA ASP A 29 -6.00 -8.42 4.92
C ASP A 29 -5.88 -9.55 3.91
N ASN A 30 -5.87 -9.23 2.61
CA ASN A 30 -5.92 -10.22 1.52
C ASN A 30 -4.93 -9.89 0.41
N PRO A 31 -3.63 -9.79 0.68
CA PRO A 31 -2.65 -9.42 -0.34
C PRO A 31 -2.45 -10.54 -1.36
N LEU A 32 -2.17 -10.17 -2.61
CA LEU A 32 -1.70 -11.12 -3.64
C LEU A 32 -0.29 -11.59 -3.36
N ARG A 33 0.53 -10.71 -2.82
CA ARG A 33 1.93 -10.99 -2.50
C ARG A 33 2.34 -10.17 -1.29
N THR A 34 3.19 -10.75 -0.46
CA THR A 34 3.79 -10.08 0.69
C THR A 34 5.31 -10.30 0.65
N GLU A 35 6.07 -9.23 0.81
CA GLU A 35 7.53 -9.28 0.88
C GLU A 35 8.01 -8.46 2.05
N VAL A 36 8.99 -8.99 2.81
CA VAL A 36 9.62 -8.27 3.92
C VAL A 36 10.95 -7.70 3.43
N GLN A 37 11.12 -6.39 3.58
CA GLN A 37 12.35 -5.71 3.20
C GLN A 37 13.44 -5.91 4.25
N LYS A 38 14.68 -5.63 3.87
CA LYS A 38 15.83 -5.78 4.79
C LYS A 38 15.69 -4.92 6.05
N ASP A 39 15.06 -3.76 5.94
CA ASP A 39 14.84 -2.85 7.07
C ASP A 39 13.64 -3.23 7.94
N GLY A 40 12.97 -4.33 7.63
CA GLY A 40 11.81 -4.81 8.38
C GLY A 40 10.48 -4.30 7.86
N ARG A 41 10.46 -3.36 6.92
CA ARG A 41 9.22 -2.90 6.33
C ARG A 41 8.61 -4.00 5.47
N ILE A 42 7.28 -3.96 5.34
CA ILE A 42 6.54 -5.02 4.65
C ILE A 42 5.86 -4.41 3.43
N ARG A 43 6.08 -5.01 2.26
CA ARG A 43 5.39 -4.65 1.02
C ARG A 43 4.24 -5.62 0.80
N LYS A 44 3.07 -5.10 0.45
CA LYS A 44 1.93 -5.91 0.06
C LYS A 44 1.31 -5.35 -1.19
N TRP A 45 0.84 -6.23 -2.07
CA TRP A 45 0.20 -5.85 -3.34
C TRP A 45 -1.19 -6.42 -3.42
N ILE A 46 -2.09 -5.67 -4.04
CA ILE A 46 -3.44 -6.11 -4.37
C ILE A 46 -3.84 -5.55 -5.73
N TYR A 47 -4.65 -6.30 -6.46
CA TYR A 47 -5.21 -5.82 -7.72
C TYR A 47 -6.47 -5.01 -7.44
N ILE A 48 -6.56 -3.80 -8.00
CA ILE A 48 -7.71 -2.93 -7.87
C ILE A 48 -8.48 -2.93 -9.19
N LYS A 49 -9.56 -3.67 -9.22
CA LYS A 49 -10.35 -3.87 -10.42
C LYS A 49 -10.90 -2.55 -10.98
N GLU A 50 -11.32 -1.64 -10.12
CA GLU A 50 -11.95 -0.38 -10.50
C GLU A 50 -11.07 0.48 -11.39
N VAL A 51 -9.75 0.38 -11.24
CA VAL A 51 -8.79 1.16 -12.02
C VAL A 51 -7.84 0.30 -12.84
N ASP A 52 -8.00 -1.03 -12.78
CA ASP A 52 -7.15 -2.00 -13.49
C ASP A 52 -5.66 -1.76 -13.20
N LYS A 53 -5.33 -1.66 -11.93
CA LYS A 53 -3.95 -1.41 -11.48
C LYS A 53 -3.64 -2.22 -10.23
N TYR A 54 -2.35 -2.48 -10.02
CA TYR A 54 -1.88 -3.09 -8.77
C TYR A 54 -1.51 -2.00 -7.78
N LEU A 55 -2.09 -2.07 -6.59
CA LEU A 55 -1.77 -1.17 -5.49
C LEU A 55 -0.68 -1.81 -4.64
N ARG A 56 0.40 -1.08 -4.43
CA ARG A 56 1.47 -1.48 -3.53
C ARG A 56 1.37 -0.65 -2.27
N ILE A 57 1.33 -1.32 -1.12
CA ILE A 57 1.40 -0.63 0.17
C ILE A 57 2.68 -1.03 0.88
N ILE A 58 3.19 -0.12 1.70
CA ILE A 58 4.36 -0.37 2.53
C ILE A 58 3.96 -0.14 3.97
N LEU A 59 4.14 -1.19 4.78
CA LEU A 59 3.84 -1.17 6.21
C LEU A 59 5.14 -1.12 7.00
N LEU A 60 5.08 -0.57 8.19
CA LEU A 60 6.17 -0.71 9.14
C LEU A 60 6.23 -2.16 9.63
N SER A 61 7.28 -2.49 10.38
CA SER A 61 7.53 -3.87 10.82
C SER A 61 6.42 -4.46 11.69
N ASP A 62 5.55 -3.62 12.25
CA ASP A 62 4.38 -4.09 13.02
C ASP A 62 3.29 -4.72 12.14
N GLY A 63 3.40 -4.56 10.81
CA GLY A 63 2.43 -5.09 9.87
C GLY A 63 1.09 -4.36 9.86
N LEU A 64 0.97 -3.25 10.56
CA LEU A 64 -0.29 -2.53 10.76
C LEU A 64 -0.22 -1.05 10.39
N THR A 65 0.95 -0.42 10.56
CA THR A 65 1.11 1.01 10.32
C THR A 65 1.47 1.25 8.86
N VAL A 66 0.60 1.94 8.14
CA VAL A 66 0.79 2.24 6.71
C VAL A 66 1.78 3.39 6.59
N HIS A 67 2.88 3.15 5.87
CA HIS A 67 3.92 4.14 5.64
C HIS A 67 3.83 4.75 4.24
N ASN A 68 3.39 3.97 3.25
CA ASN A 68 3.26 4.46 1.88
C ASN A 68 2.24 3.61 1.12
N ALA A 69 1.67 4.18 0.06
CA ALA A 69 0.75 3.48 -0.82
C ALA A 69 0.76 4.15 -2.19
N PHE A 70 0.93 3.36 -3.26
CA PHE A 70 0.94 3.89 -4.62
C PHE A 70 0.68 2.75 -5.60
N PHE A 71 0.28 3.11 -6.81
CA PHE A 71 0.08 2.13 -7.87
C PHE A 71 1.44 1.71 -8.44
N ASP A 72 1.65 0.40 -8.56
CA ASP A 72 2.93 -0.19 -8.99
C ASP A 72 2.76 -0.75 -10.41
N ARG A 73 3.26 -0.01 -11.39
CA ARG A 73 3.15 -0.40 -12.80
C ARG A 73 4.10 -1.54 -13.17
N GLY A 74 5.13 -1.77 -12.38
CA GLY A 74 6.11 -2.81 -12.63
C GLY A 74 5.78 -4.15 -12.02
N PHE A 75 4.69 -4.24 -11.25
CA PHE A 75 4.34 -5.48 -10.58
C PHE A 75 3.83 -6.53 -11.57
N GLN A 76 4.32 -7.75 -11.40
CA GLN A 76 3.85 -8.92 -12.16
C GLN A 76 3.59 -10.05 -11.18
N GLU A 77 2.43 -10.68 -11.31
CA GLU A 77 2.04 -11.82 -10.48
C GLU A 77 2.94 -13.04 -10.67
#